data_2525ffbe3476d782c571bd49d9f158ea
#
_entry.id   2525ffbe3476d782c571bd49d9f158ea
#
_cell.length_a   1.000
_cell.length_b   1.000
_cell.length_c   1.000
_cell.angle_alpha   90.00
_cell.angle_beta   90.00
_cell.angle_gamma   90.00
#
_symmetry.space_group_name_H-M   'P 1'
#
loop_
_entity.id
_entity.type
_entity.pdbx_description
1 polymer ?
#
loop_
_entity_poly.entity_id
_entity_poly.type
_entity_poly.pdbx_seq_one_letter_code
_entity_poly.pdbx_strand_id
1 'polypeptide(L)'
;MKRLYTLLSIALLALPALACTNLLISKGASKDGSVMVSYAADSHTRYGTLVFMPRATYPKGEMLEIREWGPGRYLGQIPQAEKTYNVIGNMNEHQVLIGESTWGGREEFTDSTAILDYGSLIYICLQRAKTAREAIEIFTSLADEYGYASSGESISFADPNEVWFMDIIGKKPKFNKKGKNVNKGAVWVAIRIPDGYISAHANCARITTFPKNAPENCLYAKDVISHAKECGLYEGDGSDFSFADT
;
A
#
# COMPACT_ATOMS: atom_id res chain seq x y z
N MET A 1 -34.03 -31.93 -14.56
CA MET A 1 -32.86 -31.96 -13.65
C MET A 1 -31.57 -31.43 -14.29
N LYS A 2 -31.09 -31.98 -15.42
CA LYS A 2 -29.83 -31.50 -16.07
C LYS A 2 -29.79 -29.96 -16.31
N ARG A 3 -30.88 -29.37 -16.84
CA ARG A 3 -30.96 -27.91 -17.06
C ARG A 3 -30.91 -27.05 -15.78
N LEU A 4 -31.44 -27.59 -14.68
CA LEU A 4 -31.38 -26.89 -13.37
C LEU A 4 -29.95 -26.86 -12.80
N TYR A 5 -29.20 -27.97 -12.95
CA TYR A 5 -27.77 -28.02 -12.56
C TYR A 5 -26.90 -27.09 -13.40
N THR A 6 -27.19 -27.00 -14.72
CA THR A 6 -26.46 -26.06 -15.59
C THR A 6 -26.71 -24.61 -15.22
N LEU A 7 -27.95 -24.23 -14.90
CA LEU A 7 -28.29 -22.89 -14.43
C LEU A 7 -27.69 -22.59 -13.05
N LEU A 8 -27.68 -23.56 -12.13
CA LEU A 8 -27.04 -23.41 -10.83
C LEU A 8 -25.52 -23.29 -10.95
N SER A 9 -24.87 -24.03 -11.87
CA SER A 9 -23.43 -23.93 -12.14
C SER A 9 -23.07 -22.59 -12.77
N ILE A 10 -23.90 -22.02 -13.63
CA ILE A 10 -23.68 -20.69 -14.23
C ILE A 10 -23.89 -19.60 -13.19
N ALA A 11 -24.86 -19.75 -12.29
CA ALA A 11 -25.08 -18.79 -11.18
C ALA A 11 -23.94 -18.80 -10.15
N LEU A 12 -23.28 -19.94 -9.92
CA LEU A 12 -22.10 -20.04 -9.06
C LEU A 12 -20.82 -19.42 -9.71
N LEU A 13 -20.78 -19.35 -11.05
CA LEU A 13 -19.67 -18.71 -11.77
C LEU A 13 -19.84 -17.19 -11.90
N ALA A 14 -20.99 -16.64 -11.53
CA ALA A 14 -21.31 -15.23 -11.55
C ALA A 14 -21.10 -14.55 -10.19
N LEU A 15 -20.24 -15.07 -9.31
CA LEU A 15 -19.80 -14.32 -8.16
C LEU A 15 -19.02 -13.10 -8.68
N PRO A 16 -19.41 -11.88 -8.31
CA PRO A 16 -18.66 -10.70 -8.70
C PRO A 16 -17.23 -10.88 -8.19
N ALA A 17 -16.28 -10.97 -9.09
CA ALA A 17 -14.88 -10.88 -8.73
C ALA A 17 -14.63 -9.44 -8.27
N LEU A 18 -14.64 -9.20 -6.98
CA LEU A 18 -14.19 -7.97 -6.37
C LEU A 18 -12.67 -8.05 -6.35
N ALA A 19 -12.01 -7.48 -7.33
CA ALA A 19 -10.56 -7.59 -7.45
C ALA A 19 -9.96 -6.32 -8.03
N CYS A 20 -9.41 -5.46 -7.17
CA CYS A 20 -8.48 -4.43 -7.63
C CYS A 20 -7.31 -5.09 -8.36
N THR A 21 -6.85 -4.51 -9.46
CA THR A 21 -5.77 -5.06 -10.27
C THR A 21 -4.77 -3.99 -10.67
N ASN A 22 -3.50 -4.28 -10.47
CA ASN A 22 -2.40 -3.45 -10.95
C ASN A 22 -1.49 -4.26 -11.89
N LEU A 23 -1.07 -3.63 -12.99
CA LEU A 23 -0.01 -4.13 -13.85
C LEU A 23 1.18 -3.17 -13.74
N LEU A 24 2.38 -3.70 -13.55
CA LEU A 24 3.62 -2.96 -13.38
C LEU A 24 4.57 -3.34 -14.51
N ILE A 25 5.03 -2.35 -15.27
CA ILE A 25 5.91 -2.55 -16.42
C ILE A 25 7.17 -1.73 -16.21
N SER A 26 8.32 -2.41 -16.10
CA SER A 26 9.61 -1.75 -15.97
C SER A 26 10.07 -1.15 -17.30
N LYS A 27 11.02 -0.24 -17.22
CA LYS A 27 11.52 0.53 -18.36
C LYS A 27 11.97 -0.34 -19.53
N GLY A 28 12.75 -1.38 -19.25
CA GLY A 28 13.25 -2.29 -20.28
C GLY A 28 12.20 -3.27 -20.84
N ALA A 29 11.03 -3.37 -20.21
CA ALA A 29 9.92 -4.19 -20.71
C ALA A 29 8.98 -3.44 -21.66
N SER A 30 9.04 -2.12 -21.69
CA SER A 30 8.24 -1.28 -22.58
C SER A 30 8.93 -1.04 -23.91
N LYS A 31 8.15 -0.79 -24.97
CA LYS A 31 8.67 -0.54 -26.33
C LYS A 31 9.44 0.77 -26.45
N ASP A 32 9.02 1.78 -25.70
CA ASP A 32 9.52 3.15 -25.79
C ASP A 32 10.39 3.57 -24.59
N GLY A 33 10.68 2.64 -23.69
CA GLY A 33 11.48 2.89 -22.48
C GLY A 33 10.71 3.62 -21.38
N SER A 34 9.39 3.69 -21.44
CA SER A 34 8.56 4.25 -20.35
C SER A 34 8.35 3.22 -19.24
N VAL A 35 8.21 3.69 -18.00
CA VAL A 35 7.65 2.91 -16.89
C VAL A 35 6.13 3.09 -16.92
N MET A 36 5.38 1.99 -16.77
CA MET A 36 3.92 2.05 -16.77
C MET A 36 3.35 1.29 -15.59
N VAL A 37 2.28 1.85 -15.00
CA VAL A 37 1.45 1.16 -14.02
C VAL A 37 0.00 1.37 -14.41
N SER A 38 -0.77 0.29 -14.50
CA SER A 38 -2.23 0.38 -14.51
C SER A 38 -2.75 0.17 -13.10
N TYR A 39 -3.82 0.86 -12.76
CA TYR A 39 -4.52 0.69 -11.50
C TYR A 39 -6.02 0.66 -11.76
N ALA A 40 -6.65 -0.47 -11.47
CA ALA A 40 -8.08 -0.65 -11.46
C ALA A 40 -8.54 -0.89 -10.02
N ALA A 41 -9.38 0.00 -9.49
CA ALA A 41 -10.02 -0.16 -8.20
C ALA A 41 -11.47 -0.60 -8.42
N ASP A 42 -11.81 -1.81 -8.02
CA ASP A 42 -13.15 -2.35 -8.17
C ASP A 42 -14.03 -1.88 -7.01
N SER A 43 -15.11 -1.19 -7.33
CA SER A 43 -16.06 -0.68 -6.34
C SER A 43 -17.48 -0.68 -6.88
N HIS A 44 -18.44 -1.10 -6.06
CA HIS A 44 -19.86 -1.00 -6.39
C HIS A 44 -20.46 0.39 -6.19
N THR A 45 -19.79 1.25 -5.44
CA THR A 45 -20.33 2.53 -4.98
C THR A 45 -19.50 3.74 -5.37
N ARG A 46 -18.28 3.51 -5.87
CA ARG A 46 -17.36 4.59 -6.27
C ARG A 46 -17.18 4.57 -7.79
N TYR A 47 -17.22 5.73 -8.38
CA TYR A 47 -16.89 5.94 -9.79
C TYR A 47 -15.54 6.65 -9.86
N GLY A 48 -14.72 6.29 -10.85
CA GLY A 48 -13.43 6.93 -11.09
C GLY A 48 -13.63 8.39 -11.48
N THR A 49 -13.53 9.30 -10.52
CA THR A 49 -13.42 10.73 -10.78
C THR A 49 -11.97 11.13 -10.86
N LEU A 50 -11.64 11.98 -11.81
CA LEU A 50 -10.31 12.55 -11.90
C LEU A 50 -10.11 13.55 -10.74
N VAL A 51 -9.34 13.16 -9.75
CA VAL A 51 -8.98 14.02 -8.63
C VAL A 51 -7.82 14.91 -9.04
N PHE A 52 -7.93 16.21 -8.77
CA PHE A 52 -6.83 17.16 -8.93
C PHE A 52 -6.57 17.89 -7.62
N MET A 53 -5.33 17.81 -7.14
CA MET A 53 -4.83 18.54 -5.99
C MET A 53 -3.74 19.50 -6.48
N PRO A 54 -3.98 20.81 -6.47
CA PRO A 54 -2.96 21.76 -6.91
C PRO A 54 -1.80 21.83 -5.92
N ARG A 55 -0.61 22.15 -6.42
CA ARG A 55 0.51 22.50 -5.55
C ARG A 55 0.14 23.68 -4.66
N ALA A 56 0.65 23.65 -3.45
CA ALA A 56 0.39 24.72 -2.49
C ALA A 56 1.64 24.97 -1.62
N THR A 57 1.63 26.12 -0.95
CA THR A 57 2.58 26.48 0.09
C THR A 57 1.79 26.78 1.36
N TYR A 58 2.19 26.19 2.46
CA TYR A 58 1.55 26.30 3.77
C TYR A 58 2.46 26.97 4.76
N PRO A 59 1.92 27.71 5.74
CA PRO A 59 2.69 28.24 6.85
C PRO A 59 3.42 27.15 7.62
N LYS A 60 4.59 27.49 8.17
CA LYS A 60 5.32 26.57 9.04
C LYS A 60 4.47 26.21 10.28
N GLY A 61 4.36 24.91 10.55
CA GLY A 61 3.60 24.40 11.70
C GLY A 61 2.10 24.23 11.43
N GLU A 62 1.65 24.42 10.20
CA GLU A 62 0.28 24.09 9.82
C GLU A 62 0.03 22.59 9.97
N MET A 63 -1.21 22.23 10.29
CA MET A 63 -1.64 20.85 10.49
C MET A 63 -2.58 20.42 9.36
N LEU A 64 -2.33 19.21 8.83
CA LEU A 64 -3.21 18.55 7.88
C LEU A 64 -4.24 17.70 8.63
N GLU A 65 -5.51 17.98 8.45
CA GLU A 65 -6.57 17.10 8.95
C GLU A 65 -6.60 15.79 8.18
N ILE A 66 -6.63 14.69 8.93
CA ILE A 66 -6.78 13.36 8.38
C ILE A 66 -8.23 12.91 8.55
N ARG A 67 -8.81 12.49 7.43
CA ARG A 67 -10.17 11.95 7.37
C ARG A 67 -10.14 10.56 6.76
N GLU A 68 -10.97 9.68 7.29
CA GLU A 68 -11.11 8.31 6.80
C GLU A 68 -11.45 8.32 5.29
N TRP A 69 -10.69 7.55 4.54
CA TRP A 69 -10.87 7.44 3.10
C TRP A 69 -12.23 6.82 2.78
N GLY A 70 -13.11 7.59 2.18
CA GLY A 70 -14.48 7.20 1.84
C GLY A 70 -15.53 7.81 2.74
N PRO A 71 -15.70 7.38 4.00
CA PRO A 71 -16.70 7.96 4.91
C PRO A 71 -16.44 9.42 5.28
N GLY A 72 -15.18 9.88 5.22
CA GLY A 72 -14.79 11.25 5.53
C GLY A 72 -14.79 11.58 7.02
N ARG A 73 -14.89 10.59 7.90
CA ARG A 73 -14.84 10.78 9.36
C ARG A 73 -13.47 11.34 9.77
N TYR A 74 -13.45 12.36 10.59
CA TYR A 74 -12.21 12.92 11.14
C TYR A 74 -11.49 11.90 12.04
N LEU A 75 -10.21 11.70 11.79
CA LEU A 75 -9.36 10.74 12.52
C LEU A 75 -8.27 11.42 13.35
N GLY A 76 -7.79 12.58 12.94
CA GLY A 76 -6.71 13.28 13.62
C GLY A 76 -6.02 14.32 12.73
N GLN A 77 -4.81 14.69 13.10
CA GLN A 77 -3.98 15.64 12.36
C GLN A 77 -2.54 15.18 12.33
N ILE A 78 -1.85 15.54 11.26
CA ILE A 78 -0.39 15.39 11.11
C ILE A 78 0.21 16.73 10.67
N PRO A 79 1.53 16.97 10.81
CA PRO A 79 2.16 18.15 10.26
C PRO A 79 1.99 18.23 8.74
N GLN A 80 1.51 19.38 8.26
CA GLN A 80 1.43 19.65 6.84
C GLN A 80 2.83 19.96 6.29
N ALA A 81 3.15 19.42 5.12
CA ALA A 81 4.35 19.81 4.41
C ALA A 81 4.25 21.29 3.99
N GLU A 82 5.32 22.08 4.21
CA GLU A 82 5.33 23.51 3.82
C GLU A 82 5.12 23.73 2.32
N LYS A 83 5.45 22.74 1.50
CA LYS A 83 5.22 22.73 0.04
C LYS A 83 4.68 21.38 -0.39
N THR A 84 3.65 21.40 -1.22
CA THR A 84 3.06 20.20 -1.82
C THR A 84 3.15 20.27 -3.34
N TYR A 85 3.16 19.11 -4.00
CA TYR A 85 3.19 18.99 -5.45
C TYR A 85 1.79 18.88 -6.04
N ASN A 86 1.64 19.22 -7.32
CA ASN A 86 0.42 18.93 -8.07
C ASN A 86 0.22 17.41 -8.14
N VAL A 87 -1.01 16.97 -7.90
CA VAL A 87 -1.43 15.58 -8.07
C VAL A 87 -2.64 15.53 -8.98
N ILE A 88 -2.62 14.65 -9.97
CA ILE A 88 -3.74 14.34 -10.84
C ILE A 88 -3.99 12.83 -10.84
N GLY A 89 -5.20 12.43 -10.43
CA GLY A 89 -5.48 11.01 -10.18
C GLY A 89 -4.46 10.42 -9.20
N ASN A 90 -3.78 9.37 -9.61
CA ASN A 90 -2.77 8.68 -8.82
C ASN A 90 -1.32 9.01 -9.22
N MET A 91 -1.09 10.16 -9.87
CA MET A 91 0.23 10.60 -10.32
C MET A 91 0.49 12.05 -9.90
N ASN A 92 1.73 12.38 -9.56
CA ASN A 92 2.14 13.75 -9.27
C ASN A 92 2.96 14.38 -10.41
N GLU A 93 3.29 15.66 -10.28
CA GLU A 93 4.06 16.42 -11.29
C GLU A 93 5.51 15.95 -11.51
N HIS A 94 6.05 15.11 -10.61
CA HIS A 94 7.34 14.44 -10.77
C HIS A 94 7.18 13.06 -11.42
N GLN A 95 5.97 12.72 -11.89
CA GLN A 95 5.63 11.43 -12.47
C GLN A 95 5.76 10.25 -11.46
N VAL A 96 5.68 10.54 -10.16
CA VAL A 96 5.51 9.48 -9.16
C VAL A 96 4.07 9.01 -9.22
N LEU A 97 3.88 7.71 -9.35
CA LEU A 97 2.58 7.04 -9.39
C LEU A 97 2.46 6.05 -8.25
N ILE A 98 1.29 6.02 -7.61
CA ILE A 98 0.98 5.04 -6.55
C ILE A 98 -0.38 4.41 -6.85
N GLY A 99 -0.42 3.07 -6.88
CA GLY A 99 -1.64 2.27 -7.00
C GLY A 99 -1.70 1.23 -5.90
N GLU A 100 -2.86 0.58 -5.70
CA GLU A 100 -3.03 -0.41 -4.64
C GLU A 100 -3.94 -1.58 -5.03
N SER A 101 -3.92 -2.63 -4.21
CA SER A 101 -4.97 -3.65 -4.13
C SER A 101 -5.05 -4.23 -2.71
N THR A 102 -6.24 -4.22 -2.13
CA THR A 102 -6.50 -4.75 -0.79
C THR A 102 -6.56 -6.27 -0.79
N TRP A 103 -5.84 -6.94 0.10
CA TRP A 103 -5.89 -8.40 0.27
C TRP A 103 -6.37 -8.85 1.66
N GLY A 104 -6.65 -7.93 2.57
CA GLY A 104 -7.18 -8.21 3.90
C GLY A 104 -6.10 -8.65 4.89
N GLY A 105 -5.70 -9.90 4.88
CA GLY A 105 -4.73 -10.45 5.83
C GLY A 105 -5.33 -10.75 7.20
N ARG A 106 -4.57 -10.51 8.27
CA ARG A 106 -4.95 -10.82 9.66
C ARG A 106 -5.74 -9.67 10.27
N GLU A 107 -7.00 -9.89 10.56
CA GLU A 107 -7.91 -8.88 11.13
C GLU A 107 -7.37 -8.32 12.46
N GLU A 108 -6.74 -9.17 13.28
CA GLU A 108 -6.15 -8.78 14.57
C GLU A 108 -4.96 -7.81 14.45
N PHE A 109 -4.50 -7.52 13.24
CA PHE A 109 -3.43 -6.56 12.96
C PHE A 109 -3.97 -5.16 12.59
N THR A 110 -5.29 -5.02 12.46
CA THR A 110 -5.91 -3.72 12.20
C THR A 110 -5.88 -2.86 13.46
N ASP A 111 -5.23 -1.70 13.39
CA ASP A 111 -5.17 -0.72 14.49
C ASP A 111 -6.32 0.28 14.37
N SER A 112 -7.40 0.07 15.12
CA SER A 112 -8.56 0.98 15.15
C SER A 112 -8.24 2.36 15.76
N THR A 113 -7.07 2.56 16.36
CA THR A 113 -6.61 3.85 16.91
C THR A 113 -5.65 4.60 15.99
N ALA A 114 -5.25 3.98 14.89
CA ALA A 114 -4.44 4.61 13.85
C ALA A 114 -5.26 5.66 13.09
N ILE A 115 -4.59 6.66 12.56
CA ILE A 115 -5.25 7.76 11.86
C ILE A 115 -4.97 7.79 10.36
N LEU A 116 -4.03 6.97 9.86
CA LEU A 116 -3.67 6.92 8.45
C LEU A 116 -4.09 5.60 7.81
N ASP A 117 -5.02 5.67 6.88
CA ASP A 117 -5.36 4.58 5.98
C ASP A 117 -4.54 4.64 4.68
N TYR A 118 -4.58 3.55 3.87
CA TYR A 118 -3.83 3.48 2.62
C TYR A 118 -4.18 4.61 1.65
N GLY A 119 -5.46 5.00 1.56
CA GLY A 119 -5.91 6.04 0.65
C GLY A 119 -5.36 7.42 1.03
N SER A 120 -5.41 7.79 2.31
CA SER A 120 -4.78 9.00 2.84
C SER A 120 -3.28 9.00 2.59
N LEU A 121 -2.60 7.87 2.86
CA LEU A 121 -1.16 7.72 2.64
C LEU A 121 -0.77 7.91 1.18
N ILE A 122 -1.53 7.35 0.22
CA ILE A 122 -1.28 7.52 -1.22
C ILE A 122 -1.21 9.00 -1.59
N TYR A 123 -2.24 9.78 -1.25
CA TYR A 123 -2.30 11.18 -1.64
C TYR A 123 -1.29 12.05 -0.88
N ILE A 124 -1.03 11.77 0.39
CA ILE A 124 0.01 12.47 1.17
C ILE A 124 1.39 12.23 0.57
N CYS A 125 1.70 10.98 0.17
CA CYS A 125 2.96 10.65 -0.49
C CYS A 125 3.09 11.31 -1.86
N LEU A 126 2.04 11.28 -2.69
CA LEU A 126 2.05 11.95 -3.99
C LEU A 126 2.27 13.46 -3.88
N GLN A 127 1.76 14.10 -2.84
CA GLN A 127 2.00 15.52 -2.58
C GLN A 127 3.41 15.86 -2.08
N ARG A 128 4.22 14.85 -1.69
CA ARG A 128 5.51 15.07 -1.01
C ARG A 128 6.71 14.41 -1.70
N ALA A 129 6.51 13.32 -2.44
CA ALA A 129 7.58 12.52 -3.03
C ALA A 129 7.96 13.00 -4.45
N LYS A 130 9.25 12.85 -4.80
CA LYS A 130 9.79 13.09 -6.15
C LYS A 130 10.23 11.81 -6.85
N THR A 131 10.38 10.73 -6.10
CA THR A 131 10.78 9.42 -6.62
C THR A 131 9.95 8.31 -5.98
N ALA A 132 9.94 7.13 -6.60
CA ALA A 132 9.28 5.95 -6.04
C ALA A 132 9.86 5.56 -4.67
N ARG A 133 11.17 5.63 -4.50
CA ARG A 133 11.84 5.32 -3.22
C ARG A 133 11.47 6.32 -2.13
N GLU A 134 11.47 7.61 -2.43
CA GLU A 134 11.05 8.66 -1.50
C GLU A 134 9.57 8.46 -1.10
N ALA A 135 8.72 8.02 -2.04
CA ALA A 135 7.32 7.70 -1.73
C ALA A 135 7.19 6.51 -0.76
N ILE A 136 7.97 5.44 -0.95
CA ILE A 136 8.02 4.30 -0.03
C ILE A 136 8.48 4.75 1.37
N GLU A 137 9.54 5.56 1.45
CA GLU A 137 10.07 6.09 2.72
C GLU A 137 9.03 6.94 3.45
N ILE A 138 8.39 7.87 2.75
CA ILE A 138 7.35 8.73 3.33
C ILE A 138 6.15 7.88 3.80
N PHE A 139 5.68 6.96 2.97
CA PHE A 139 4.54 6.09 3.26
C PHE A 139 4.77 5.29 4.55
N THR A 140 5.91 4.62 4.64
CA THR A 140 6.22 3.74 5.76
C THR A 140 6.57 4.52 7.03
N SER A 141 7.28 5.65 6.92
CA SER A 141 7.57 6.52 8.07
C SER A 141 6.30 7.12 8.69
N LEU A 142 5.37 7.56 7.86
CA LEU A 142 4.08 8.07 8.33
C LEU A 142 3.23 6.97 8.99
N ALA A 143 3.22 5.77 8.40
CA ALA A 143 2.55 4.61 9.00
C ALA A 143 3.15 4.27 10.37
N ASP A 144 4.46 4.31 10.53
CA ASP A 144 5.13 4.04 11.80
C ASP A 144 4.83 5.12 12.86
N GLU A 145 4.81 6.40 12.47
CA GLU A 145 4.60 7.52 13.39
C GLU A 145 3.14 7.66 13.83
N TYR A 146 2.20 7.55 12.88
CA TYR A 146 0.77 7.84 13.12
C TYR A 146 -0.11 6.60 13.21
N GLY A 147 0.45 5.41 12.92
CA GLY A 147 -0.27 4.15 12.85
C GLY A 147 -0.82 3.88 11.45
N TYR A 148 -1.11 2.61 11.17
CA TYR A 148 -1.67 2.14 9.91
C TYR A 148 -3.05 1.53 10.17
N ALA A 149 -4.09 2.19 9.63
CA ALA A 149 -5.49 1.88 9.94
C ALA A 149 -6.14 0.89 8.96
N SER A 150 -5.42 0.53 7.88
CA SER A 150 -5.94 -0.38 6.86
C SER A 150 -5.65 -1.85 7.19
N SER A 151 -6.35 -2.74 6.52
CA SER A 151 -5.99 -4.15 6.41
C SER A 151 -4.73 -4.35 5.57
N GLY A 152 -4.42 -5.57 5.14
CA GLY A 152 -3.29 -5.84 4.27
C GLY A 152 -3.50 -5.27 2.87
N GLU A 153 -2.47 -4.61 2.35
CA GLU A 153 -2.46 -3.95 1.04
C GLU A 153 -1.22 -4.33 0.25
N SER A 154 -1.40 -4.44 -1.06
CA SER A 154 -0.31 -4.44 -2.03
C SER A 154 -0.25 -3.07 -2.69
N ILE A 155 0.89 -2.40 -2.63
CA ILE A 155 1.08 -1.05 -3.15
C ILE A 155 2.08 -1.06 -4.31
N SER A 156 1.71 -0.44 -5.42
CA SER A 156 2.61 -0.12 -6.54
C SER A 156 3.17 1.28 -6.35
N PHE A 157 4.50 1.44 -6.44
CA PHE A 157 5.16 2.73 -6.52
C PHE A 157 5.97 2.79 -7.80
N ALA A 158 5.85 3.85 -8.57
CA ALA A 158 6.61 4.03 -9.80
C ALA A 158 7.07 5.47 -9.96
N ASP A 159 8.18 5.63 -10.67
CA ASP A 159 8.67 6.89 -11.23
C ASP A 159 9.22 6.63 -12.64
N PRO A 160 9.75 7.62 -13.39
CA PRO A 160 10.27 7.40 -14.75
C PRO A 160 11.42 6.41 -14.87
N ASN A 161 12.01 5.96 -13.77
CA ASN A 161 13.22 5.13 -13.77
C ASN A 161 13.00 3.73 -13.22
N GLU A 162 12.09 3.57 -12.25
CA GLU A 162 11.89 2.30 -11.57
C GLU A 162 10.44 2.10 -11.12
N VAL A 163 10.08 0.83 -10.92
CA VAL A 163 8.78 0.43 -10.38
C VAL A 163 8.98 -0.57 -9.25
N TRP A 164 8.21 -0.38 -8.18
CA TRP A 164 8.26 -1.16 -6.96
C TRP A 164 6.91 -1.76 -6.64
N PHE A 165 6.95 -2.93 -6.06
CA PHE A 165 5.81 -3.64 -5.51
C PHE A 165 6.03 -3.85 -4.01
N MET A 166 5.08 -3.43 -3.17
CA MET A 166 5.15 -3.56 -1.73
C MET A 166 3.91 -4.29 -1.19
N ASP A 167 4.13 -5.28 -0.35
CA ASP A 167 3.10 -5.84 0.53
C ASP A 167 3.26 -5.24 1.93
N ILE A 168 2.15 -4.79 2.54
CA ILE A 168 2.12 -4.12 3.85
C ILE A 168 0.90 -4.55 4.66
N ILE A 169 1.09 -4.73 5.96
CA ILE A 169 0.01 -4.98 6.93
C ILE A 169 0.34 -4.29 8.26
N GLY A 170 -0.67 -3.90 9.01
CA GLY A 170 -0.49 -3.31 10.33
C GLY A 170 0.23 -4.24 11.31
N LYS A 171 0.81 -3.68 12.38
CA LYS A 171 1.33 -4.43 13.51
C LYS A 171 0.20 -4.76 14.49
N LYS A 172 0.26 -5.94 15.11
CA LYS A 172 -0.68 -6.33 16.16
C LYS A 172 -0.72 -5.27 17.27
N PRO A 173 -1.85 -4.59 17.50
CA PRO A 173 -1.92 -3.54 18.51
C PRO A 173 -1.61 -4.06 19.91
N LYS A 174 -0.83 -3.29 20.68
CA LYS A 174 -0.55 -3.54 22.10
C LYS A 174 -0.95 -2.29 22.89
N PHE A 175 -1.99 -2.40 23.70
CA PHE A 175 -2.50 -1.25 24.45
C PHE A 175 -1.90 -1.20 25.87
N ASN A 176 -1.41 -0.04 26.25
CA ASN A 176 -1.00 0.22 27.64
C ASN A 176 -2.22 0.46 28.54
N LYS A 177 -1.98 0.63 29.86
CA LYS A 177 -3.04 0.87 30.86
C LYS A 177 -3.89 2.13 30.61
N LYS A 178 -3.41 3.05 29.76
CA LYS A 178 -4.13 4.28 29.36
C LYS A 178 -4.88 4.12 28.02
N GLY A 179 -4.95 2.91 27.48
CA GLY A 179 -5.61 2.65 26.21
C GLY A 179 -4.84 3.14 24.96
N LYS A 180 -3.56 3.54 25.11
CA LYS A 180 -2.73 3.98 23.99
C LYS A 180 -2.03 2.77 23.36
N ASN A 181 -2.15 2.59 22.05
CA ASN A 181 -1.36 1.61 21.32
C ASN A 181 0.14 1.98 21.39
N VAL A 182 0.96 1.06 21.91
CA VAL A 182 2.43 1.21 22.04
C VAL A 182 3.18 0.40 20.98
N ASN A 183 2.47 -0.29 20.08
CA ASN A 183 3.01 -1.04 18.96
C ASN A 183 2.41 -0.54 17.64
N LYS A 184 2.51 0.76 17.40
CA LYS A 184 2.03 1.39 16.17
C LYS A 184 2.85 0.97 14.96
N GLY A 185 2.27 1.22 13.77
CA GLY A 185 2.95 1.09 12.51
C GLY A 185 2.53 -0.13 11.72
N ALA A 186 3.35 -0.48 10.77
CA ALA A 186 3.13 -1.59 9.85
C ALA A 186 4.40 -2.42 9.67
N VAL A 187 4.25 -3.66 9.28
CA VAL A 187 5.31 -4.48 8.70
C VAL A 187 5.10 -4.57 7.20
N TRP A 188 6.19 -4.52 6.46
CA TRP A 188 6.12 -4.44 5.01
C TRP A 188 7.41 -4.94 4.35
N VAL A 189 7.28 -5.36 3.10
CA VAL A 189 8.40 -5.67 2.21
C VAL A 189 8.10 -5.05 0.86
N ALA A 190 9.07 -4.35 0.27
CA ALA A 190 8.98 -3.76 -1.06
C ALA A 190 10.08 -4.31 -1.96
N ILE A 191 9.72 -4.80 -3.15
CA ILE A 191 10.63 -5.35 -4.13
C ILE A 191 10.58 -4.50 -5.40
N ARG A 192 11.76 -4.09 -5.86
CA ARG A 192 11.91 -3.46 -7.17
C ARG A 192 11.69 -4.50 -8.26
N ILE A 193 10.84 -4.19 -9.22
CA ILE A 193 10.68 -5.02 -10.41
C ILE A 193 11.94 -4.88 -11.27
N PRO A 194 12.64 -5.98 -11.55
CA PRO A 194 13.85 -5.94 -12.36
C PRO A 194 13.59 -5.33 -13.73
N ASP A 195 14.57 -4.63 -14.26
CA ASP A 195 14.44 -4.07 -15.61
C ASP A 195 14.24 -5.16 -16.66
N GLY A 196 13.36 -4.91 -17.63
CA GLY A 196 12.95 -5.91 -18.62
C GLY A 196 11.82 -6.85 -18.16
N TYR A 197 11.29 -6.68 -16.94
CA TYR A 197 10.21 -7.51 -16.40
C TYR A 197 8.91 -6.73 -16.23
N ILE A 198 7.83 -7.49 -16.20
CA ILE A 198 6.48 -7.04 -15.82
C ILE A 198 6.04 -7.78 -14.57
N SER A 199 5.18 -7.16 -13.77
CA SER A 199 4.55 -7.79 -12.60
C SER A 199 3.08 -7.40 -12.54
N ALA A 200 2.33 -8.10 -11.71
CA ALA A 200 0.92 -7.81 -11.44
C ALA A 200 0.56 -8.20 -10.02
N HIS A 201 -0.41 -7.50 -9.44
CA HIS A 201 -1.05 -7.92 -8.20
C HIS A 201 -2.55 -7.63 -8.23
N ALA A 202 -3.29 -8.46 -7.51
CA ALA A 202 -4.74 -8.40 -7.41
C ALA A 202 -5.18 -9.10 -6.12
N ASN A 203 -5.54 -8.34 -5.11
CA ASN A 203 -6.13 -8.77 -3.82
C ASN A 203 -5.49 -10.01 -3.17
N CYS A 204 -4.17 -10.12 -3.26
CA CYS A 204 -3.40 -11.21 -2.70
C CYS A 204 -1.97 -10.73 -2.40
N ALA A 205 -1.48 -10.97 -1.19
CA ALA A 205 -0.07 -10.78 -0.88
C ALA A 205 0.78 -11.70 -1.77
N ARG A 206 1.89 -11.20 -2.29
CA ARG A 206 2.70 -11.89 -3.30
C ARG A 206 4.16 -12.07 -2.93
N ILE A 207 4.66 -11.25 -2.01
CA ILE A 207 6.06 -11.31 -1.63
C ILE A 207 6.27 -12.47 -0.67
N THR A 208 6.88 -13.54 -1.14
CA THR A 208 7.30 -14.68 -0.34
C THR A 208 8.66 -14.40 0.31
N THR A 209 9.68 -15.19 0.04
CA THR A 209 11.03 -14.90 0.48
C THR A 209 11.61 -13.73 -0.30
N PHE A 210 12.48 -12.94 0.34
CA PHE A 210 13.04 -11.73 -0.24
C PHE A 210 14.52 -11.55 0.12
N PRO A 211 15.32 -10.87 -0.72
CA PRO A 211 16.73 -10.63 -0.46
C PRO A 211 16.91 -9.59 0.65
N LYS A 212 17.57 -9.99 1.75
CA LYS A 212 17.76 -9.13 2.93
C LYS A 212 18.97 -8.19 2.83
N ASN A 213 19.88 -8.46 1.89
CA ASN A 213 21.13 -7.73 1.72
C ASN A 213 21.26 -7.04 0.35
N ALA A 214 20.15 -6.60 -0.23
CA ALA A 214 20.10 -5.98 -1.55
C ALA A 214 19.22 -4.71 -1.50
N PRO A 215 19.63 -3.64 -0.78
CA PRO A 215 18.82 -2.44 -0.58
C PRO A 215 18.49 -1.69 -1.87
N GLU A 216 19.21 -1.94 -2.94
CA GLU A 216 18.92 -1.41 -4.28
C GLU A 216 17.71 -2.08 -4.93
N ASN A 217 17.34 -3.31 -4.48
CA ASN A 217 16.26 -4.10 -5.05
C ASN A 217 15.18 -4.53 -4.03
N CYS A 218 15.48 -4.42 -2.74
CA CYS A 218 14.55 -4.81 -1.69
C CYS A 218 14.66 -3.89 -0.47
N LEU A 219 13.53 -3.32 -0.06
CA LEU A 219 13.37 -2.55 1.17
C LEU A 219 12.35 -3.28 2.06
N TYR A 220 12.52 -3.23 3.37
CA TYR A 220 11.59 -3.88 4.29
C TYR A 220 11.64 -3.27 5.69
N ALA A 221 10.57 -3.45 6.45
CA ALA A 221 10.51 -3.04 7.85
C ALA A 221 11.55 -3.84 8.66
N LYS A 222 12.40 -3.14 9.42
CA LYS A 222 13.49 -3.76 10.20
C LYS A 222 13.02 -4.85 11.16
N ASP A 223 11.79 -4.74 11.61
CA ASP A 223 11.15 -5.63 12.56
C ASP A 223 10.17 -6.63 11.94
N VAL A 224 10.10 -6.76 10.61
CA VAL A 224 9.13 -7.65 9.94
C VAL A 224 9.25 -9.10 10.43
N ILE A 225 10.46 -9.62 10.57
CA ILE A 225 10.69 -10.99 11.05
C ILE A 225 10.51 -11.10 12.55
N SER A 226 11.03 -10.14 13.34
CA SER A 226 10.88 -10.17 14.80
C SER A 226 9.43 -10.00 15.22
N HIS A 227 8.66 -9.17 14.52
CA HIS A 227 7.23 -9.00 14.75
C HIS A 227 6.46 -10.31 14.48
N ALA A 228 6.75 -11.01 13.39
CA ALA A 228 6.16 -12.31 13.10
C ALA A 228 6.46 -13.34 14.21
N LYS A 229 7.70 -13.37 14.71
CA LYS A 229 8.09 -14.22 15.88
C LYS A 229 7.33 -13.84 17.15
N GLU A 230 7.25 -12.55 17.47
CA GLU A 230 6.51 -12.06 18.64
C GLU A 230 5.00 -12.40 18.58
N CYS A 231 4.46 -12.54 17.38
CA CYS A 231 3.07 -12.94 17.15
C CYS A 231 2.88 -14.46 17.11
N GLY A 232 3.96 -15.26 17.19
CA GLY A 232 3.92 -16.73 17.10
C GLY A 232 3.60 -17.26 15.71
N LEU A 233 3.89 -16.46 14.67
CA LEU A 233 3.61 -16.79 13.28
C LEU A 233 4.83 -17.38 12.56
N TYR A 234 6.01 -17.22 13.13
CA TYR A 234 7.26 -17.70 12.56
C TYR A 234 8.26 -18.05 13.68
N GLU A 235 8.93 -19.20 13.56
CA GLU A 235 9.90 -19.68 14.56
C GLU A 235 11.32 -19.83 14.01
N GLY A 236 11.52 -19.71 12.67
CA GLY A 236 12.82 -19.90 12.01
C GLY A 236 13.87 -18.83 12.34
N ASP A 237 15.05 -18.94 11.77
CA ASP A 237 16.17 -17.98 11.93
C ASP A 237 16.04 -16.75 11.00
N GLY A 238 15.02 -16.74 10.14
CA GLY A 238 14.74 -15.70 9.17
C GLY A 238 15.26 -16.02 7.77
N SER A 239 16.01 -17.10 7.56
CA SER A 239 16.57 -17.41 6.23
C SER A 239 15.49 -17.76 5.21
N ASP A 240 14.48 -18.46 5.64
CA ASP A 240 13.32 -18.93 4.86
C ASP A 240 12.04 -18.12 5.11
N PHE A 241 12.13 -16.98 5.80
CA PHE A 241 10.97 -16.15 6.11
C PHE A 241 10.25 -15.70 4.82
N SER A 242 8.97 -16.07 4.71
CA SER A 242 8.06 -15.67 3.63
C SER A 242 7.02 -14.71 4.17
N PHE A 243 6.94 -13.50 3.59
CA PHE A 243 5.98 -12.48 4.06
C PHE A 243 4.53 -12.89 3.77
N ALA A 244 4.26 -13.37 2.54
CA ALA A 244 2.91 -13.71 2.12
C ALA A 244 2.35 -15.00 2.78
N ASP A 245 3.24 -15.92 3.21
CA ASP A 245 2.84 -17.19 3.80
C ASP A 245 2.76 -17.12 5.34
N THR A 246 3.22 -16.03 5.97
CA THR A 246 3.23 -15.81 7.42
C THR A 246 2.05 -14.94 7.85
#